data_1d828ed540383dc8ed4288d516205637
#
_entry.id   1d828ed540383dc8ed4288d516205637
#
_cell.length_a   1.000
_cell.length_b   1.000
_cell.length_c   1.000
_cell.angle_alpha   90.00
_cell.angle_beta   90.00
_cell.angle_gamma   90.00
#
_symmetry.space_group_name_H-M   'P 1'
#
loop_
_entity.id
_entity.type
_entity.pdbx_description
1 polymer ?
#
loop_
_entity_poly.entity_id
_entity_poly.type
_entity_poly.pdbx_seq_one_letter_code
_entity_poly.pdbx_strand_id
1 'polypeptide(L)'
;MSRQPAVCREIEPHLLAVATGEAEAAATERVETHVAACRACREEFHHYRAVEGMVHTLRGAPLLGDDPTLARAQLASRLGDLRSRLVGFGIFPSSLGPVLIGRSEQGVALVQYLPAGGSLTAHVRRLLGADAVEDRAATEDLRAELQEYLEGRRARLDWPLDLRRMRSDFQRRVLEATAALPYGAVTSYAGIAARIGAPTAVRPVAQALRWNPLPIVIPCHRVIGSTGALTGYAGKRVELKQQLLAVEGVKTVAVPHDFRVPREAMYTLMHGDREYCVPTCGSLSTTPLSKLTLFGTRERAESAGFAPCTSCRPDLHPLPV
;
A
#
# COMPACT_ATOMS: atom_id res chain seq x y z
N MET A 1 20.08 9.29 -11.31
CA MET A 1 20.89 9.56 -10.12
C MET A 1 21.42 10.99 -10.24
N SER A 2 20.80 11.93 -9.58
CA SER A 2 21.33 13.30 -9.48
C SER A 2 22.57 13.23 -8.60
N ARG A 3 23.76 13.46 -9.17
CA ARG A 3 25.00 13.55 -8.40
C ARG A 3 24.83 14.66 -7.37
N GLN A 4 24.91 14.32 -6.09
CA GLN A 4 25.02 15.32 -5.04
C GLN A 4 26.14 16.31 -5.44
N PRO A 5 25.90 17.62 -5.32
CA PRO A 5 26.94 18.63 -5.57
C PRO A 5 28.22 18.29 -4.79
N ALA A 6 29.38 18.50 -5.40
CA ALA A 6 30.67 18.18 -4.76
C ALA A 6 30.79 18.80 -3.36
N VAL A 7 30.33 20.05 -3.20
CA VAL A 7 30.30 20.76 -1.93
C VAL A 7 29.48 20.06 -0.85
N CYS A 8 28.35 19.41 -1.20
CA CYS A 8 27.55 18.67 -0.21
C CYS A 8 28.31 17.47 0.35
N ARG A 9 29.09 16.77 -0.49
CA ARG A 9 29.91 15.63 -0.07
C ARG A 9 31.07 16.02 0.85
N GLU A 10 31.57 17.25 0.72
CA GLU A 10 32.61 17.79 1.61
C GLU A 10 32.06 18.22 2.96
N ILE A 11 30.81 18.68 3.00
CA ILE A 11 30.16 19.16 4.21
C ILE A 11 29.50 18.03 5.03
N GLU A 12 28.98 17.01 4.36
CA GLU A 12 28.25 15.89 4.97
C GLU A 12 28.97 15.25 6.18
N PRO A 13 30.29 14.95 6.15
CA PRO A 13 31.00 14.39 7.29
C PRO A 13 31.05 15.30 8.52
N HIS A 14 30.90 16.61 8.32
CA HIS A 14 30.98 17.61 9.39
C HIS A 14 29.63 17.98 10.02
N LEU A 15 28.50 17.62 9.36
CA LEU A 15 27.16 17.99 9.84
C LEU A 15 26.88 17.48 11.26
N LEU A 16 27.26 16.24 11.56
CA LEU A 16 27.05 15.64 12.86
C LEU A 16 27.89 16.34 13.93
N ALA A 17 29.19 16.49 13.70
CA ALA A 17 30.10 17.11 14.66
C ALA A 17 29.71 18.56 15.01
N VAL A 18 29.24 19.34 14.02
CA VAL A 18 28.71 20.69 14.27
C VAL A 18 27.37 20.63 15.02
N ALA A 19 26.52 19.70 14.70
CA ALA A 19 25.21 19.57 15.38
C ALA A 19 25.35 19.17 16.86
N THR A 20 26.39 18.38 17.22
CA THR A 20 26.70 17.95 18.58
C THR A 20 27.61 18.94 19.33
N GLY A 21 28.11 19.98 18.66
CA GLY A 21 29.02 20.96 19.26
C GLY A 21 30.46 20.48 19.44
N GLU A 22 30.84 19.40 18.75
CA GLU A 22 32.19 18.78 18.81
C GLU A 22 33.12 19.26 17.68
N ALA A 23 32.65 20.14 16.79
CA ALA A 23 33.41 20.62 15.65
C ALA A 23 34.28 21.84 16.00
N GLU A 24 35.42 21.98 15.30
CA GLU A 24 36.22 23.18 15.33
C GLU A 24 35.50 24.39 14.68
N ALA A 25 35.88 25.60 15.09
CA ALA A 25 35.26 26.84 14.64
C ALA A 25 35.20 26.99 13.11
N ALA A 26 36.31 26.64 12.43
CA ALA A 26 36.39 26.70 10.98
C ALA A 26 35.47 25.69 10.26
N ALA A 27 35.18 24.54 10.84
CA ALA A 27 34.26 23.59 10.31
C ALA A 27 32.80 24.04 10.56
N THR A 28 32.54 24.65 11.72
CA THR A 28 31.24 25.21 12.08
C THR A 28 30.81 26.30 11.11
N GLU A 29 31.69 27.27 10.83
CA GLU A 29 31.41 28.36 9.88
C GLU A 29 31.11 27.86 8.47
N ARG A 30 31.87 26.86 7.98
CA ARG A 30 31.63 26.25 6.66
C ARG A 30 30.28 25.52 6.59
N VAL A 31 29.96 24.76 7.64
CA VAL A 31 28.67 24.05 7.72
C VAL A 31 27.49 25.04 7.77
N GLU A 32 27.56 26.06 8.64
CA GLU A 32 26.52 27.07 8.79
C GLU A 32 26.27 27.83 7.48
N THR A 33 27.33 28.24 6.81
CA THR A 33 27.25 28.89 5.50
C THR A 33 26.58 27.99 4.46
N HIS A 34 26.95 26.72 4.43
CA HIS A 34 26.40 25.76 3.46
C HIS A 34 24.92 25.44 3.75
N VAL A 35 24.56 25.16 4.99
CA VAL A 35 23.15 24.84 5.35
C VAL A 35 22.22 26.03 5.18
N ALA A 36 22.72 27.26 5.25
CA ALA A 36 21.96 28.45 4.89
C ALA A 36 21.54 28.44 3.42
N ALA A 37 22.39 27.96 2.53
CA ALA A 37 22.19 27.94 1.09
C ALA A 37 21.61 26.60 0.56
N CYS A 38 21.87 25.47 1.21
CA CYS A 38 21.49 24.15 0.75
C CYS A 38 20.35 23.55 1.58
N ARG A 39 19.19 23.42 0.97
CA ARG A 39 17.98 22.88 1.65
C ARG A 39 18.16 21.44 2.14
N ALA A 40 18.79 20.57 1.34
CA ALA A 40 18.96 19.16 1.71
C ALA A 40 19.87 18.98 2.93
N CYS A 41 21.02 19.66 2.95
CA CYS A 41 21.94 19.61 4.09
C CYS A 41 21.36 20.32 5.32
N ARG A 42 20.54 21.35 5.13
CA ARG A 42 19.80 22.00 6.23
C ARG A 42 18.80 21.05 6.90
N GLU A 43 18.01 20.32 6.12
CA GLU A 43 17.05 19.35 6.65
C GLU A 43 17.78 18.25 7.44
N GLU A 44 18.93 17.79 6.96
CA GLU A 44 19.74 16.78 7.63
C GLU A 44 20.38 17.33 8.92
N PHE A 45 20.94 18.53 8.87
CA PHE A 45 21.51 19.22 10.02
C PHE A 45 20.45 19.41 11.13
N HIS A 46 19.23 19.82 10.78
CA HIS A 46 18.13 19.92 11.74
C HIS A 46 17.77 18.59 12.39
N HIS A 47 17.88 17.48 11.67
CA HIS A 47 17.70 16.15 12.26
C HIS A 47 18.75 15.85 13.33
N TYR A 48 20.03 16.09 13.04
CA TYR A 48 21.10 15.90 14.04
C TYR A 48 20.91 16.80 15.26
N ARG A 49 20.56 18.08 15.05
CA ARG A 49 20.23 19.00 16.16
C ARG A 49 19.05 18.56 16.99
N ALA A 50 18.03 18.01 16.37
CA ALA A 50 16.87 17.48 17.09
C ALA A 50 17.22 16.26 17.95
N VAL A 51 18.06 15.37 17.43
CA VAL A 51 18.57 14.20 18.17
C VAL A 51 19.43 14.67 19.34
N GLU A 52 20.38 15.62 19.13
CA GLU A 52 21.21 16.18 20.20
C GLU A 52 20.35 16.87 21.27
N GLY A 53 19.33 17.65 20.88
CA GLY A 53 18.40 18.25 21.82
C GLY A 53 17.66 17.23 22.69
N MET A 54 17.29 16.10 22.11
CA MET A 54 16.70 14.98 22.86
C MET A 54 17.72 14.35 23.84
N VAL A 55 18.94 14.11 23.39
CA VAL A 55 20.04 13.58 24.23
C VAL A 55 20.38 14.55 25.33
N HIS A 56 20.49 15.84 25.04
CA HIS A 56 20.74 16.88 26.04
C HIS A 56 19.62 16.94 27.09
N THR A 57 18.36 16.86 26.68
CA THR A 57 17.21 16.80 27.59
C THR A 57 17.27 15.56 28.49
N LEU A 58 17.73 14.43 27.95
CA LEU A 58 17.89 13.20 28.70
C LEU A 58 19.05 13.29 29.70
N ARG A 59 20.17 13.97 29.32
CA ARG A 59 21.32 14.18 30.21
C ARG A 59 20.98 15.16 31.35
N GLY A 60 20.15 16.17 31.08
CA GLY A 60 19.71 17.19 32.05
C GLY A 60 18.47 16.78 32.86
N ALA A 61 17.83 15.65 32.51
CA ALA A 61 16.72 15.17 33.30
C ALA A 61 17.24 14.76 34.68
N PRO A 62 16.63 15.27 35.81
CA PRO A 62 17.00 14.85 37.11
C PRO A 62 16.91 13.33 37.16
N LEU A 63 17.99 12.68 37.61
CA LEU A 63 17.97 11.27 37.92
C LEU A 63 16.89 11.13 39.00
N LEU A 64 15.73 10.66 38.63
CA LEU A 64 14.64 10.38 39.56
C LEU A 64 15.09 9.23 40.46
N GLY A 65 15.66 9.61 41.60
CA GLY A 65 16.05 8.73 42.68
C GLY A 65 16.92 7.53 42.27
N ASP A 66 17.67 7.00 43.19
CA ASP A 66 18.54 5.81 43.01
C ASP A 66 17.79 4.49 42.73
N ASP A 67 16.54 4.55 42.20
CA ASP A 67 15.77 3.36 41.84
C ASP A 67 15.95 2.98 40.37
N PRO A 68 16.84 2.02 40.06
CA PRO A 68 17.10 1.57 38.72
C PRO A 68 15.87 0.93 38.06
N THR A 69 14.85 0.55 38.84
CA THR A 69 13.63 -0.06 38.29
C THR A 69 12.73 0.99 37.62
N LEU A 70 12.61 2.18 38.24
CA LEU A 70 11.88 3.33 37.64
C LEU A 70 12.55 3.84 36.37
N ALA A 71 13.90 3.96 36.40
CA ALA A 71 14.65 4.38 35.20
C ALA A 71 14.49 3.38 34.05
N ARG A 72 14.55 2.08 34.33
CA ARG A 72 14.31 1.01 33.35
C ARG A 72 12.87 1.04 32.78
N ALA A 73 11.88 1.23 33.67
CA ALA A 73 10.48 1.32 33.23
C ALA A 73 10.22 2.53 32.32
N GLN A 74 10.80 3.70 32.66
CA GLN A 74 10.70 4.90 31.81
C GLN A 74 11.42 4.72 30.48
N LEU A 75 12.61 4.12 30.48
CA LEU A 75 13.35 3.81 29.25
C LEU A 75 12.57 2.82 28.38
N ALA A 76 12.03 1.76 28.98
CA ALA A 76 11.21 0.78 28.28
C ALA A 76 9.95 1.41 27.66
N SER A 77 9.28 2.32 28.38
CA SER A 77 8.13 3.06 27.86
C SER A 77 8.52 3.95 26.67
N ARG A 78 9.61 4.73 26.79
CA ARG A 78 10.09 5.59 25.68
C ARG A 78 10.57 4.79 24.48
N LEU A 79 11.25 3.67 24.70
CA LEU A 79 11.64 2.76 23.63
C LEU A 79 10.42 2.11 22.97
N GLY A 80 9.38 1.79 23.74
CA GLY A 80 8.10 1.32 23.24
C GLY A 80 7.43 2.36 22.33
N ASP A 81 7.37 3.61 22.76
CA ASP A 81 6.83 4.72 21.97
C ASP A 81 7.61 4.94 20.67
N LEU A 82 8.94 4.90 20.72
CA LEU A 82 9.79 5.02 19.52
C LEU A 82 9.57 3.85 18.58
N ARG A 83 9.59 2.62 19.08
CA ARG A 83 9.35 1.41 18.27
C ARG A 83 7.99 1.43 17.61
N SER A 84 6.95 1.84 18.34
CA SER A 84 5.59 1.92 17.80
C SER A 84 5.45 2.89 16.63
N ARG A 85 6.36 3.87 16.49
CA ARG A 85 6.40 4.87 15.43
C ARG A 85 7.32 4.51 14.28
N LEU A 86 8.34 3.67 14.52
CA LEU A 86 9.30 3.26 13.50
C LEU A 86 8.62 2.44 12.41
N VAL A 87 8.98 2.74 11.16
CA VAL A 87 8.59 1.96 9.99
C VAL A 87 9.85 1.54 9.25
N GLY A 88 10.19 0.26 9.35
CA GLY A 88 11.21 -0.35 8.49
C GLY A 88 10.68 -0.46 7.06
N PHE A 89 11.47 -0.09 6.07
CA PHE A 89 11.05 -0.21 4.68
C PHE A 89 12.10 -0.83 3.78
N GLY A 90 11.63 -1.53 2.75
CA GLY A 90 12.45 -2.01 1.64
C GLY A 90 11.88 -1.56 0.31
N ILE A 91 12.75 -1.40 -0.70
CA ILE A 91 12.38 -1.10 -2.07
C ILE A 91 12.88 -2.22 -2.95
N PHE A 92 11.96 -2.82 -3.70
CA PHE A 92 12.23 -4.02 -4.47
C PHE A 92 11.81 -3.84 -5.93
N PRO A 93 12.60 -4.34 -6.88
CA PRO A 93 12.17 -4.43 -8.26
C PRO A 93 11.05 -5.46 -8.40
N SER A 94 10.06 -5.17 -9.25
CA SER A 94 8.99 -6.11 -9.58
C SER A 94 8.57 -5.97 -11.04
N SER A 95 7.74 -6.89 -11.54
CA SER A 95 7.13 -6.79 -12.87
C SER A 95 6.25 -5.53 -13.04
N LEU A 96 5.81 -4.93 -11.94
CA LEU A 96 5.02 -3.69 -11.91
C LEU A 96 5.88 -2.43 -11.74
N GLY A 97 7.22 -2.57 -11.82
CA GLY A 97 8.19 -1.53 -11.47
C GLY A 97 8.61 -1.60 -10.00
N PRO A 98 9.39 -0.62 -9.52
CA PRO A 98 9.86 -0.63 -8.14
C PRO A 98 8.69 -0.44 -7.16
N VAL A 99 8.62 -1.34 -6.17
CA VAL A 99 7.63 -1.34 -5.09
C VAL A 99 8.32 -1.09 -3.76
N LEU A 100 7.78 -0.18 -2.99
CA LEU A 100 8.15 0.06 -1.59
C LEU A 100 7.19 -0.71 -0.69
N ILE A 101 7.74 -1.44 0.28
CA ILE A 101 6.98 -2.07 1.36
C ILE A 101 7.48 -1.47 2.67
N GLY A 102 6.57 -0.96 3.49
CA GLY A 102 6.85 -0.42 4.82
C GLY A 102 6.15 -1.24 5.89
N ARG A 103 6.90 -1.67 6.90
CA ARG A 103 6.44 -2.49 8.03
C ARG A 103 6.71 -1.80 9.36
N SER A 104 5.70 -1.70 10.20
CA SER A 104 5.78 -1.31 11.60
C SER A 104 5.75 -2.53 12.51
N GLU A 105 5.85 -2.33 13.80
CA GLU A 105 5.64 -3.37 14.82
C GLU A 105 4.26 -4.04 14.73
N GLN A 106 3.25 -3.32 14.25
CA GLN A 106 1.87 -3.82 14.15
C GLN A 106 1.58 -4.52 12.82
N GLY A 107 2.46 -4.41 11.84
CA GLY A 107 2.29 -5.03 10.53
C GLY A 107 2.65 -4.12 9.37
N VAL A 108 2.18 -4.46 8.19
CA VAL A 108 2.45 -3.70 6.97
C VAL A 108 1.63 -2.40 6.99
N ALA A 109 2.34 -1.28 6.98
CA ALA A 109 1.76 0.07 7.07
C ALA A 109 1.62 0.74 5.70
N LEU A 110 2.42 0.33 4.72
CA LEU A 110 2.45 0.93 3.39
C LEU A 110 2.94 -0.08 2.35
N VAL A 111 2.26 -0.10 1.20
CA VAL A 111 2.75 -0.63 -0.07
C VAL A 111 2.59 0.48 -1.09
N GLN A 112 3.63 0.77 -1.89
CA GLN A 112 3.55 1.88 -2.83
C GLN A 112 4.35 1.58 -4.10
N TYR A 113 3.75 1.85 -5.25
CA TYR A 113 4.48 1.88 -6.51
C TYR A 113 5.31 3.16 -6.60
N LEU A 114 6.58 3.02 -6.86
CA LEU A 114 7.46 4.16 -7.00
C LEU A 114 7.56 4.61 -8.47
N PRO A 115 7.79 5.90 -8.73
CA PRO A 115 8.08 6.38 -10.06
C PRO A 115 9.45 5.86 -10.54
N ALA A 116 9.59 5.66 -11.84
CA ALA A 116 10.84 5.20 -12.46
C ALA A 116 11.98 6.25 -12.42
N GLY A 117 11.78 7.41 -11.80
CA GLY A 117 12.78 8.48 -11.70
C GLY A 117 12.49 9.43 -10.55
N GLY A 118 13.50 10.19 -10.13
CA GLY A 118 13.43 11.14 -9.02
C GLY A 118 14.19 10.69 -7.78
N SER A 119 14.28 11.57 -6.76
CA SER A 119 14.89 11.22 -5.48
C SER A 119 13.98 10.29 -4.70
N LEU A 120 14.34 9.01 -4.70
CA LEU A 120 13.62 7.95 -4.01
C LEU A 120 13.52 8.23 -2.50
N THR A 121 14.61 8.69 -1.90
CA THR A 121 14.70 9.04 -0.47
C THR A 121 13.73 10.15 -0.09
N ALA A 122 13.65 11.23 -0.89
CA ALA A 122 12.71 12.32 -0.64
C ALA A 122 11.24 11.86 -0.76
N HIS A 123 10.96 10.93 -1.69
CA HIS A 123 9.63 10.37 -1.87
C HIS A 123 9.23 9.47 -0.69
N VAL A 124 10.14 8.61 -0.24
CA VAL A 124 9.95 7.74 0.94
C VAL A 124 9.72 8.55 2.21
N ARG A 125 10.55 9.56 2.49
CA ARG A 125 10.36 10.45 3.65
C ARG A 125 8.99 11.16 3.63
N ARG A 126 8.52 11.55 2.45
CA ARG A 126 7.18 12.16 2.31
C ARG A 126 6.05 11.18 2.62
N LEU A 127 6.20 9.93 2.25
CA LEU A 127 5.20 8.87 2.45
C LEU A 127 5.17 8.36 3.89
N LEU A 128 6.34 8.09 4.46
CA LEU A 128 6.50 7.40 5.74
C LEU A 128 6.77 8.35 6.92
N GLY A 129 7.27 9.56 6.65
CA GLY A 129 7.66 10.53 7.68
C GLY A 129 9.11 10.37 8.14
N ALA A 130 9.47 11.04 9.23
CA ALA A 130 10.83 11.07 9.77
C ALA A 130 11.26 9.74 10.46
N ASP A 131 10.29 8.94 10.87
CA ASP A 131 10.52 7.69 11.61
C ASP A 131 10.73 6.48 10.67
N ALA A 132 11.04 6.71 9.38
CA ALA A 132 11.27 5.66 8.39
C ALA A 132 12.75 5.30 8.31
N VAL A 133 13.05 4.01 8.45
CA VAL A 133 14.41 3.45 8.37
C VAL A 133 14.46 2.42 7.23
N GLU A 134 15.47 2.51 6.37
CA GLU A 134 15.67 1.47 5.36
C GLU A 134 16.15 0.19 6.05
N ASP A 135 15.28 -0.81 6.06
CA ASP A 135 15.53 -2.14 6.60
C ASP A 135 14.96 -3.19 5.66
N ARG A 136 15.80 -3.64 4.74
CA ARG A 136 15.42 -4.66 3.76
C ARG A 136 15.19 -6.02 4.42
N ALA A 137 15.93 -6.33 5.49
CA ALA A 137 15.81 -7.61 6.17
C ALA A 137 14.43 -7.74 6.84
N ALA A 138 13.92 -6.66 7.42
CA ALA A 138 12.59 -6.64 8.03
C ALA A 138 11.42 -6.80 7.03
N THR A 139 11.67 -6.68 5.72
CA THR A 139 10.65 -6.75 4.67
C THR A 139 10.91 -7.83 3.61
N GLU A 140 11.95 -8.66 3.79
CA GLU A 140 12.35 -9.66 2.79
C GLU A 140 11.33 -10.79 2.63
N ASP A 141 10.72 -11.23 3.73
CA ASP A 141 9.62 -12.20 3.73
C ASP A 141 8.43 -11.68 2.91
N LEU A 142 8.05 -10.43 3.13
CA LEU A 142 6.95 -9.77 2.40
C LEU A 142 7.27 -9.63 0.91
N ARG A 143 8.53 -9.32 0.59
CA ARG A 143 9.00 -9.26 -0.81
C ARG A 143 8.84 -10.60 -1.51
N ALA A 144 9.29 -11.67 -0.86
CA ALA A 144 9.23 -13.02 -1.43
C ALA A 144 7.76 -13.42 -1.70
N GLU A 145 6.87 -13.19 -0.74
CA GLU A 145 5.45 -13.48 -0.90
C GLU A 145 4.78 -12.62 -1.97
N LEU A 146 5.14 -11.33 -2.06
CA LEU A 146 4.66 -10.45 -3.13
C LEU A 146 5.11 -10.95 -4.50
N GLN A 147 6.35 -11.41 -4.62
CA GLN A 147 6.86 -11.97 -5.87
C GLN A 147 6.08 -13.22 -6.27
N GLU A 148 5.84 -14.15 -5.34
CA GLU A 148 5.00 -15.33 -5.58
C GLU A 148 3.60 -14.96 -6.07
N TYR A 149 3.01 -13.93 -5.46
CA TYR A 149 1.70 -13.41 -5.88
C TYR A 149 1.73 -12.87 -7.31
N LEU A 150 2.71 -12.06 -7.64
CA LEU A 150 2.86 -11.47 -8.98
C LEU A 150 3.19 -12.52 -10.07
N GLU A 151 3.73 -13.65 -9.68
CA GLU A 151 3.97 -14.82 -10.55
C GLU A 151 2.76 -15.78 -10.60
N GLY A 152 1.66 -15.47 -9.92
CA GLY A 152 0.46 -16.31 -9.86
C GLY A 152 0.57 -17.58 -9.03
N ARG A 153 1.69 -17.76 -8.29
CA ARG A 153 1.92 -18.92 -7.42
C ARG A 153 1.26 -18.79 -6.04
N ARG A 154 0.83 -17.60 -5.68
CA ARG A 154 0.14 -17.27 -4.42
C ARG A 154 -1.15 -16.50 -4.73
N ALA A 155 -2.25 -16.87 -4.10
CA ALA A 155 -3.54 -16.21 -4.29
C ALA A 155 -3.84 -15.12 -3.22
N ARG A 156 -3.10 -15.10 -2.10
CA ARG A 156 -3.36 -14.20 -0.96
C ARG A 156 -2.06 -13.72 -0.32
N LEU A 157 -2.12 -12.49 0.18
CA LEU A 157 -1.10 -11.88 1.02
C LEU A 157 -1.74 -11.67 2.40
N ASP A 158 -1.65 -12.67 3.28
CA ASP A 158 -2.28 -12.67 4.61
C ASP A 158 -1.39 -11.95 5.64
N TRP A 159 -0.96 -10.75 5.31
CA TRP A 159 -0.09 -9.94 6.15
C TRP A 159 -0.84 -9.28 7.29
N PRO A 160 -0.27 -9.20 8.49
CA PRO A 160 -0.77 -8.28 9.51
C PRO A 160 -0.73 -6.85 8.98
N LEU A 161 -1.84 -6.10 9.10
CA LEU A 161 -1.93 -4.75 8.56
C LEU A 161 -1.94 -3.70 9.67
N ASP A 162 -1.10 -2.69 9.52
CA ASP A 162 -1.14 -1.50 10.35
C ASP A 162 -2.05 -0.44 9.72
N LEU A 163 -3.28 -0.39 10.20
CA LEU A 163 -4.33 0.47 9.69
C LEU A 163 -4.44 1.84 10.41
N ARG A 164 -3.52 2.17 11.31
CA ARG A 164 -3.52 3.44 12.08
C ARG A 164 -3.47 4.69 11.19
N ARG A 165 -2.95 4.56 9.96
CA ARG A 165 -2.86 5.65 8.98
C ARG A 165 -4.14 5.88 8.18
N MET A 166 -5.21 5.15 8.44
CA MET A 166 -6.50 5.38 7.78
C MET A 166 -7.12 6.71 8.22
N ARG A 167 -7.69 7.41 7.26
CA ARG A 167 -8.16 8.78 7.43
C ARG A 167 -9.54 8.89 8.10
N SER A 168 -10.37 7.82 8.02
CA SER A 168 -11.73 7.81 8.55
C SER A 168 -12.28 6.39 8.66
N ASP A 169 -13.32 6.21 9.48
CA ASP A 169 -14.05 4.94 9.60
C ASP A 169 -14.75 4.56 8.29
N PHE A 170 -15.18 5.53 7.50
CA PHE A 170 -15.71 5.26 6.17
C PHE A 170 -14.67 4.61 5.27
N GLN A 171 -13.44 5.15 5.23
CA GLN A 171 -12.33 4.57 4.47
C GLN A 171 -12.03 3.16 4.95
N ARG A 172 -12.00 2.93 6.27
CA ARG A 172 -11.76 1.60 6.85
C ARG A 172 -12.78 0.59 6.33
N ARG A 173 -14.07 0.87 6.45
CA ARG A 173 -15.15 -0.01 5.94
C ARG A 173 -15.04 -0.30 4.45
N VAL A 174 -14.67 0.71 3.65
CA VAL A 174 -14.44 0.52 2.20
C VAL A 174 -13.28 -0.42 1.95
N LEU A 175 -12.15 -0.24 2.65
CA LEU A 175 -10.96 -1.06 2.46
C LEU A 175 -11.17 -2.50 2.97
N GLU A 176 -11.87 -2.69 4.09
CA GLU A 176 -12.25 -4.00 4.61
C GLU A 176 -13.17 -4.75 3.62
N ALA A 177 -14.22 -4.08 3.10
CA ALA A 177 -15.08 -4.66 2.08
C ALA A 177 -14.34 -5.00 0.78
N THR A 178 -13.29 -4.25 0.46
CA THR A 178 -12.43 -4.51 -0.70
C THR A 178 -11.47 -5.67 -0.43
N ALA A 179 -10.88 -5.75 0.76
CA ALA A 179 -10.01 -6.86 1.18
C ALA A 179 -10.73 -8.22 1.15
N ALA A 180 -12.04 -8.22 1.39
CA ALA A 180 -12.88 -9.42 1.33
C ALA A 180 -13.18 -9.91 -0.10
N LEU A 181 -12.76 -9.19 -1.14
CA LEU A 181 -12.94 -9.66 -2.52
C LEU A 181 -12.05 -10.85 -2.82
N PRO A 182 -12.60 -11.97 -3.33
CA PRO A 182 -11.80 -13.14 -3.68
C PRO A 182 -10.77 -12.88 -4.77
N TYR A 183 -9.73 -13.67 -4.81
CA TYR A 183 -8.74 -13.68 -5.89
C TYR A 183 -9.40 -14.05 -7.22
N GLY A 184 -9.09 -13.32 -8.28
CA GLY A 184 -9.69 -13.51 -9.59
C GLY A 184 -11.15 -13.06 -9.72
N ALA A 185 -11.64 -12.31 -8.72
CA ALA A 185 -12.97 -11.71 -8.74
C ALA A 185 -12.91 -10.20 -8.94
N VAL A 186 -13.92 -9.63 -9.57
CA VAL A 186 -14.11 -8.19 -9.67
C VAL A 186 -15.52 -7.77 -9.32
N THR A 187 -15.67 -6.58 -8.77
CA THR A 187 -16.98 -5.94 -8.53
C THR A 187 -16.91 -4.46 -8.89
N SER A 188 -18.03 -3.77 -8.89
CA SER A 188 -18.05 -2.33 -9.17
C SER A 188 -17.88 -1.46 -7.92
N TYR A 189 -17.50 -0.19 -8.10
CA TYR A 189 -17.52 0.80 -7.02
C TYR A 189 -18.90 0.88 -6.34
N ALA A 190 -19.97 0.76 -7.12
CA ALA A 190 -21.34 0.71 -6.59
C ALA A 190 -21.61 -0.59 -5.82
N GLY A 191 -20.98 -1.71 -6.21
CA GLY A 191 -21.03 -2.97 -5.47
C GLY A 191 -20.38 -2.86 -4.09
N ILE A 192 -19.20 -2.20 -3.98
CA ILE A 192 -18.58 -1.91 -2.69
C ILE A 192 -19.47 -0.97 -1.86
N ALA A 193 -20.02 0.09 -2.49
CA ALA A 193 -20.93 1.02 -1.80
C ALA A 193 -22.15 0.30 -1.21
N ALA A 194 -22.74 -0.63 -1.94
CA ALA A 194 -23.87 -1.45 -1.46
C ALA A 194 -23.44 -2.36 -0.29
N ARG A 195 -22.27 -3.03 -0.37
CA ARG A 195 -21.75 -3.93 0.67
C ARG A 195 -21.50 -3.22 2.01
N ILE A 196 -21.09 -1.95 1.98
CA ILE A 196 -20.88 -1.17 3.21
C ILE A 196 -22.16 -0.46 3.71
N GLY A 197 -23.33 -0.74 3.12
CA GLY A 197 -24.60 -0.14 3.49
C GLY A 197 -24.77 1.33 3.07
N ALA A 198 -24.01 1.81 2.07
CA ALA A 198 -24.04 3.19 1.59
C ALA A 198 -24.14 3.23 0.04
N PRO A 199 -25.24 2.70 -0.57
CA PRO A 199 -25.34 2.47 -2.01
C PRO A 199 -25.21 3.74 -2.86
N THR A 200 -25.47 4.91 -2.31
CA THR A 200 -25.32 6.20 -2.99
C THR A 200 -23.89 6.76 -2.93
N ALA A 201 -23.01 6.19 -2.10
CA ALA A 201 -21.66 6.70 -1.82
C ALA A 201 -20.60 6.22 -2.83
N VAL A 202 -20.95 6.08 -4.12
CA VAL A 202 -20.04 5.54 -5.16
C VAL A 202 -18.79 6.40 -5.33
N ARG A 203 -18.93 7.74 -5.41
CA ARG A 203 -17.79 8.66 -5.49
C ARG A 203 -16.93 8.67 -4.23
N PRO A 204 -17.49 8.74 -3.01
CA PRO A 204 -16.73 8.55 -1.77
C PRO A 204 -15.96 7.23 -1.72
N VAL A 205 -16.54 6.11 -2.18
CA VAL A 205 -15.85 4.81 -2.29
C VAL A 205 -14.64 4.92 -3.23
N ALA A 206 -14.81 5.52 -4.40
CA ALA A 206 -13.71 5.71 -5.34
C ALA A 206 -12.58 6.57 -4.73
N GLN A 207 -12.93 7.60 -3.96
CA GLN A 207 -11.95 8.41 -3.24
C GLN A 207 -11.24 7.63 -2.12
N ALA A 208 -11.96 6.83 -1.35
CA ALA A 208 -11.37 5.98 -0.32
C ALA A 208 -10.34 5.00 -0.92
N LEU A 209 -10.68 4.36 -2.04
CA LEU A 209 -9.78 3.45 -2.75
C LEU A 209 -8.60 4.16 -3.43
N ARG A 210 -8.78 5.40 -3.88
CA ARG A 210 -7.66 6.22 -4.41
C ARG A 210 -6.56 6.42 -3.37
N TRP A 211 -6.93 6.49 -2.11
CA TRP A 211 -6.02 6.68 -0.98
C TRP A 211 -5.73 5.37 -0.21
N ASN A 212 -5.91 4.23 -0.87
CA ASN A 212 -5.51 2.95 -0.32
C ASN A 212 -3.99 2.94 -0.05
N PRO A 213 -3.55 2.81 1.22
CA PRO A 213 -2.13 2.77 1.55
C PRO A 213 -1.47 1.42 1.25
N LEU A 214 -2.26 0.39 0.97
CA LEU A 214 -1.84 -1.00 0.85
C LEU A 214 -2.34 -1.63 -0.47
N PRO A 215 -2.07 -1.01 -1.65
CA PRO A 215 -2.46 -1.61 -2.93
C PRO A 215 -1.85 -3.01 -3.06
N ILE A 216 -2.48 -3.86 -3.81
CA ILE A 216 -2.25 -5.30 -3.97
C ILE A 216 -2.78 -6.08 -2.76
N VAL A 217 -2.30 -5.80 -1.54
CA VAL A 217 -2.75 -6.46 -0.30
C VAL A 217 -4.24 -6.20 -0.06
N ILE A 218 -4.64 -4.92 -0.12
CA ILE A 218 -6.05 -4.54 -0.23
C ILE A 218 -6.35 -4.33 -1.72
N PRO A 219 -7.03 -5.27 -2.37
CA PRO A 219 -7.05 -5.41 -3.82
C PRO A 219 -7.99 -4.41 -4.51
N CYS A 220 -7.69 -3.10 -4.41
CA CYS A 220 -8.49 -2.07 -5.06
C CYS A 220 -8.47 -2.19 -6.61
N HIS A 221 -7.54 -2.97 -7.17
CA HIS A 221 -7.55 -3.33 -8.59
C HIS A 221 -8.74 -4.24 -8.98
N ARG A 222 -9.37 -4.94 -8.03
CA ARG A 222 -10.58 -5.76 -8.26
C ARG A 222 -11.86 -4.92 -8.28
N VAL A 223 -11.77 -3.59 -8.06
CA VAL A 223 -12.95 -2.70 -8.10
C VAL A 223 -12.94 -1.88 -9.39
N ILE A 224 -13.97 -2.06 -10.23
CA ILE A 224 -14.08 -1.52 -11.59
C ILE A 224 -15.29 -0.58 -11.76
N GLY A 225 -15.38 0.09 -12.87
CA GLY A 225 -16.55 0.90 -13.22
C GLY A 225 -17.81 0.06 -13.47
N SER A 226 -18.99 0.67 -13.42
CA SER A 226 -20.27 -0.02 -13.66
C SER A 226 -20.43 -0.59 -15.06
N THR A 227 -19.67 -0.09 -16.02
CA THR A 227 -19.60 -0.56 -17.41
C THR A 227 -18.53 -1.63 -17.65
N GLY A 228 -17.81 -2.03 -16.59
CA GLY A 228 -16.64 -2.90 -16.70
C GLY A 228 -15.33 -2.16 -16.95
N ALA A 229 -15.34 -0.84 -17.19
CA ALA A 229 -14.14 -0.03 -17.39
C ALA A 229 -13.23 -0.08 -16.17
N LEU A 230 -11.91 -0.21 -16.39
CA LEU A 230 -10.96 -0.31 -15.28
C LEU A 230 -10.88 0.97 -14.46
N THR A 231 -11.03 2.12 -15.09
CA THR A 231 -10.92 3.45 -14.48
C THR A 231 -9.57 3.68 -13.77
N GLY A 232 -9.32 4.80 -13.13
CA GLY A 232 -8.03 5.16 -12.59
C GLY A 232 -7.45 4.16 -11.56
N TYR A 233 -6.11 3.99 -11.57
CA TYR A 233 -5.36 3.19 -10.61
C TYR A 233 -3.99 3.83 -10.38
N ALA A 234 -3.52 3.86 -9.11
CA ALA A 234 -2.21 4.42 -8.75
C ALA A 234 -1.86 5.73 -9.50
N GLY A 235 -2.78 6.68 -9.52
CA GLY A 235 -2.77 7.86 -10.37
C GLY A 235 -3.43 7.61 -11.72
N LYS A 236 -2.64 7.59 -12.81
CA LYS A 236 -3.12 7.33 -14.18
C LYS A 236 -2.60 6.00 -14.76
N ARG A 237 -2.08 5.09 -13.91
CA ARG A 237 -1.42 3.85 -14.34
C ARG A 237 -2.42 2.68 -14.40
N VAL A 238 -3.42 2.78 -15.26
CA VAL A 238 -4.46 1.74 -15.45
C VAL A 238 -3.85 0.41 -15.92
N GLU A 239 -2.72 0.46 -16.61
CA GLU A 239 -1.95 -0.70 -17.07
C GLU A 239 -1.52 -1.60 -15.89
N LEU A 240 -1.15 -1.04 -14.75
CA LEU A 240 -0.81 -1.83 -13.56
C LEU A 240 -2.03 -2.60 -13.02
N LYS A 241 -3.20 -1.99 -13.10
CA LYS A 241 -4.45 -2.64 -12.72
C LYS A 241 -4.77 -3.80 -13.66
N GLN A 242 -4.59 -3.59 -14.95
CA GLN A 242 -4.77 -4.61 -15.98
C GLN A 242 -3.82 -5.79 -15.77
N GLN A 243 -2.52 -5.51 -15.50
CA GLN A 243 -1.52 -6.55 -15.23
C GLN A 243 -1.87 -7.38 -13.99
N LEU A 244 -2.29 -6.74 -12.90
CA LEU A 244 -2.72 -7.44 -11.69
C LEU A 244 -3.93 -8.33 -11.93
N LEU A 245 -4.92 -7.82 -12.66
CA LEU A 245 -6.10 -8.62 -13.05
C LEU A 245 -5.72 -9.81 -13.94
N ALA A 246 -4.78 -9.62 -14.85
CA ALA A 246 -4.28 -10.71 -15.71
C ALA A 246 -3.58 -11.81 -14.89
N VAL A 247 -2.74 -11.45 -13.90
CA VAL A 247 -2.13 -12.40 -12.94
C VAL A 247 -3.20 -13.23 -12.23
N GLU A 248 -4.33 -12.62 -11.91
CA GLU A 248 -5.44 -13.27 -11.24
C GLU A 248 -6.36 -14.09 -12.16
N GLY A 249 -6.10 -14.08 -13.46
CA GLY A 249 -6.90 -14.80 -14.46
C GLY A 249 -8.15 -14.03 -14.92
N VAL A 250 -8.23 -12.74 -14.65
CA VAL A 250 -9.32 -11.87 -15.13
C VAL A 250 -8.94 -11.30 -16.49
N LYS A 251 -9.68 -11.70 -17.53
CA LYS A 251 -9.50 -11.20 -18.89
C LYS A 251 -9.94 -9.74 -19.00
N THR A 252 -9.19 -8.98 -19.76
CA THR A 252 -9.55 -7.60 -20.11
C THR A 252 -9.43 -7.37 -21.60
N VAL A 253 -10.25 -6.48 -22.16
CA VAL A 253 -10.17 -6.04 -23.54
C VAL A 253 -9.76 -4.58 -23.60
N ALA A 254 -8.90 -4.23 -24.54
CA ALA A 254 -8.52 -2.86 -24.77
C ALA A 254 -9.70 -2.08 -25.41
N VAL A 255 -9.92 -0.87 -24.92
CA VAL A 255 -10.88 0.10 -25.46
C VAL A 255 -10.15 1.44 -25.63
N PRO A 256 -10.66 2.40 -26.39
CA PRO A 256 -10.00 3.70 -26.52
C PRO A 256 -9.68 4.32 -25.15
N HIS A 257 -8.38 4.52 -24.90
CA HIS A 257 -7.81 5.15 -23.69
C HIS A 257 -8.03 4.41 -22.35
N ASP A 258 -8.51 3.14 -22.37
CA ASP A 258 -8.75 2.34 -21.15
C ASP A 258 -8.75 0.83 -21.46
N PHE A 259 -9.03 0.02 -20.43
CA PHE A 259 -9.34 -1.40 -20.54
C PHE A 259 -10.71 -1.68 -19.93
N ARG A 260 -11.37 -2.72 -20.39
CA ARG A 260 -12.66 -3.16 -19.88
C ARG A 260 -12.64 -4.66 -19.56
N VAL A 261 -13.25 -5.03 -18.44
CA VAL A 261 -13.60 -6.42 -18.15
C VAL A 261 -14.85 -6.77 -18.95
N PRO A 262 -14.81 -7.73 -19.90
CA PRO A 262 -15.96 -8.16 -20.69
C PRO A 262 -16.85 -9.03 -19.81
N ARG A 263 -17.95 -8.48 -19.32
CA ARG A 263 -18.89 -9.19 -18.45
C ARG A 263 -19.41 -10.47 -19.08
N GLU A 264 -19.61 -10.44 -20.36
CA GLU A 264 -20.10 -11.55 -21.20
C GLU A 264 -19.18 -12.77 -21.22
N ALA A 265 -17.91 -12.58 -20.84
CA ALA A 265 -16.89 -13.62 -20.73
C ALA A 265 -16.53 -13.99 -19.28
N MET A 266 -17.35 -13.61 -18.31
CA MET A 266 -17.10 -13.80 -16.90
C MET A 266 -18.20 -14.63 -16.24
N TYR A 267 -17.82 -15.50 -15.30
CA TYR A 267 -18.79 -16.14 -14.41
C TYR A 267 -19.36 -15.10 -13.45
N THR A 268 -20.63 -15.22 -13.16
CA THR A 268 -21.40 -14.18 -12.44
C THR A 268 -21.97 -14.75 -11.16
N LEU A 269 -21.74 -14.05 -10.05
CA LEU A 269 -22.32 -14.34 -8.74
C LEU A 269 -23.18 -13.15 -8.30
N MET A 270 -24.44 -13.36 -7.97
CA MET A 270 -25.28 -12.33 -7.33
C MET A 270 -24.88 -12.17 -5.86
N HIS A 271 -24.87 -10.93 -5.37
CA HIS A 271 -24.56 -10.68 -3.96
C HIS A 271 -25.60 -11.33 -3.05
N GLY A 272 -25.14 -12.17 -2.15
CA GLY A 272 -25.98 -12.96 -1.24
C GLY A 272 -26.21 -14.40 -1.67
N ASP A 273 -25.96 -14.73 -2.94
CA ASP A 273 -26.08 -16.10 -3.44
C ASP A 273 -24.83 -16.93 -3.11
N ARG A 274 -24.99 -18.23 -3.20
CA ARG A 274 -23.90 -19.21 -3.03
C ARG A 274 -23.55 -19.95 -4.31
N GLU A 275 -24.26 -19.68 -5.39
CA GLU A 275 -24.09 -20.33 -6.68
C GLU A 275 -23.59 -19.32 -7.72
N TYR A 276 -22.53 -19.68 -8.43
CA TYR A 276 -22.04 -18.90 -9.57
C TYR A 276 -22.65 -19.43 -10.88
N CYS A 277 -22.90 -18.52 -11.81
CA CYS A 277 -23.61 -18.75 -13.06
C CYS A 277 -22.81 -18.32 -14.28
N VAL A 278 -23.21 -18.79 -15.46
CA VAL A 278 -22.84 -18.14 -16.71
C VAL A 278 -23.56 -16.76 -16.85
N PRO A 279 -22.98 -15.80 -17.58
CA PRO A 279 -23.52 -14.42 -17.65
C PRO A 279 -24.91 -14.33 -18.29
N THR A 280 -25.32 -15.36 -19.03
CA THR A 280 -26.63 -15.45 -19.71
C THR A 280 -27.69 -16.14 -18.86
N CYS A 281 -27.39 -16.58 -17.65
CA CYS A 281 -28.32 -17.33 -16.80
C CYS A 281 -29.45 -16.44 -16.31
N GLY A 282 -30.70 -16.79 -16.62
CA GLY A 282 -31.90 -16.12 -16.13
C GLY A 282 -31.87 -14.60 -16.30
N SER A 283 -32.18 -13.88 -15.22
CA SER A 283 -32.19 -12.40 -15.20
C SER A 283 -30.80 -11.78 -15.00
N LEU A 284 -29.74 -12.56 -14.85
CA LEU A 284 -28.41 -12.03 -14.56
C LEU A 284 -27.88 -11.13 -15.68
N SER A 285 -28.22 -11.40 -16.94
CA SER A 285 -27.82 -10.57 -18.08
C SER A 285 -28.25 -9.10 -17.96
N THR A 286 -29.39 -8.85 -17.32
CA THR A 286 -29.95 -7.50 -17.10
C THR A 286 -29.65 -6.94 -15.70
N THR A 287 -29.12 -7.76 -14.80
CA THR A 287 -28.78 -7.34 -13.43
C THR A 287 -27.62 -6.37 -13.44
N PRO A 288 -27.70 -5.21 -12.77
CA PRO A 288 -26.61 -4.23 -12.77
C PRO A 288 -25.37 -4.78 -12.03
N LEU A 289 -24.19 -4.39 -12.50
CA LEU A 289 -22.91 -4.83 -11.92
C LEU A 289 -22.75 -4.45 -10.42
N SER A 290 -23.53 -3.49 -9.93
CA SER A 290 -23.56 -3.15 -8.52
C SER A 290 -24.09 -4.27 -7.60
N LYS A 291 -24.82 -5.24 -8.15
CA LYS A 291 -25.34 -6.41 -7.44
C LYS A 291 -24.54 -7.69 -7.69
N LEU A 292 -23.45 -7.60 -8.45
CA LEU A 292 -22.74 -8.76 -8.96
C LEU A 292 -21.26 -8.74 -8.54
N THR A 293 -20.72 -9.94 -8.40
CA THR A 293 -19.29 -10.23 -8.44
C THR A 293 -19.01 -11.08 -9.66
N LEU A 294 -18.01 -10.74 -10.43
CA LEU A 294 -17.61 -11.48 -11.63
C LEU A 294 -16.31 -12.23 -11.34
N PHE A 295 -16.20 -13.46 -11.81
CA PHE A 295 -15.01 -14.29 -11.70
C PHE A 295 -14.43 -14.56 -13.08
N GLY A 296 -13.10 -14.51 -13.21
CA GLY A 296 -12.38 -14.75 -14.46
C GLY A 296 -12.50 -16.20 -14.92
N THR A 297 -12.49 -17.15 -13.97
CA THR A 297 -12.63 -18.58 -14.24
C THR A 297 -13.53 -19.25 -13.20
N ARG A 298 -14.06 -20.44 -13.53
CA ARG A 298 -14.86 -21.22 -12.59
C ARG A 298 -14.06 -21.68 -11.38
N GLU A 299 -12.79 -22.08 -11.60
CA GLU A 299 -11.89 -22.53 -10.55
C GLU A 299 -11.69 -21.42 -9.49
N ARG A 300 -11.71 -20.14 -9.89
CA ARG A 300 -11.66 -19.00 -8.96
C ARG A 300 -12.94 -18.85 -8.16
N ALA A 301 -14.10 -19.08 -8.76
CA ALA A 301 -15.37 -19.08 -8.04
C ALA A 301 -15.46 -20.26 -7.05
N GLU A 302 -15.08 -21.46 -7.48
CA GLU A 302 -15.05 -22.67 -6.66
C GLU A 302 -14.03 -22.57 -5.51
N SER A 303 -12.83 -22.05 -5.76
CA SER A 303 -11.80 -21.79 -4.72
C SER A 303 -12.24 -20.74 -3.72
N ALA A 304 -13.17 -19.87 -4.08
CA ALA A 304 -13.79 -18.90 -3.20
C ALA A 304 -14.99 -19.48 -2.40
N GLY A 305 -15.30 -20.77 -2.59
CA GLY A 305 -16.34 -21.50 -1.86
C GLY A 305 -17.72 -21.40 -2.48
N PHE A 306 -17.85 -21.03 -3.75
CA PHE A 306 -19.13 -20.98 -4.46
C PHE A 306 -19.36 -22.24 -5.28
N ALA A 307 -20.61 -22.71 -5.30
CA ALA A 307 -21.04 -23.87 -6.06
C ALA A 307 -21.53 -23.48 -7.47
N PRO A 308 -21.46 -24.38 -8.44
CA PRO A 308 -22.07 -24.16 -9.75
C PRO A 308 -23.58 -24.08 -9.65
N CYS A 309 -24.19 -23.15 -10.35
CA CYS A 309 -25.64 -23.01 -10.43
C CYS A 309 -26.30 -24.27 -10.98
N THR A 310 -27.33 -24.76 -10.28
CA THR A 310 -28.07 -25.97 -10.64
C THR A 310 -28.85 -25.82 -11.94
N SER A 311 -29.23 -24.61 -12.34
CA SER A 311 -30.01 -24.36 -13.55
C SER A 311 -29.16 -24.25 -14.81
N CYS A 312 -28.09 -23.44 -14.80
CA CYS A 312 -27.27 -23.23 -15.99
C CYS A 312 -26.04 -24.15 -16.07
N ARG A 313 -25.73 -24.89 -15.00
CA ARG A 313 -24.69 -25.90 -14.92
C ARG A 313 -23.37 -25.44 -15.57
N PRO A 314 -22.74 -24.38 -15.03
CA PRO A 314 -21.46 -23.85 -15.55
C PRO A 314 -20.31 -24.87 -15.45
N ASP A 315 -20.44 -25.88 -14.60
CA ASP A 315 -19.56 -27.03 -14.49
C ASP A 315 -19.60 -27.95 -15.72
N LEU A 316 -20.76 -28.13 -16.32
CA LEU A 316 -20.97 -28.93 -17.54
C LEU A 316 -20.87 -28.09 -18.83
N HIS A 317 -21.20 -26.81 -18.74
CA HIS A 317 -21.24 -25.87 -19.86
C HIS A 317 -20.37 -24.64 -19.55
N PRO A 318 -19.03 -24.83 -19.51
CA PRO A 318 -18.12 -23.74 -19.18
C PRO A 318 -18.11 -22.67 -20.27
N LEU A 319 -17.75 -21.45 -19.87
CA LEU A 319 -17.49 -20.37 -20.83
C LEU A 319 -16.30 -20.76 -21.73
N PRO A 320 -16.30 -20.34 -23.01
CA PRO A 320 -15.16 -20.58 -23.89
C PRO A 320 -13.90 -19.89 -23.33
N VAL A 321 -12.78 -20.60 -23.47
CA VAL A 321 -11.46 -20.17 -22.96
C VAL A 321 -10.90 -19.00 -23.78
#